data_3395f5da1aefcad4314a224911191cc4
#
_entry.id   3395f5da1aefcad4314a224911191cc4
#
_cell.length_a   1.000
_cell.length_b   1.000
_cell.length_c   1.000
_cell.angle_alpha   90.00
_cell.angle_beta   90.00
_cell.angle_gamma   90.00
#
_symmetry.space_group_name_H-M   'P 1'
#
loop_
_entity.id
_entity.type
_entity.pdbx_description
1 polymer ?
#
loop_
_entity_poly.entity_id
_entity_poly.type
_entity_poly.pdbx_seq_one_letter_code
_entity_poly.pdbx_strand_id
1 'polypeptide(L)'
;SQQIEARFDPFIPLEDTFCGRTLGQDGPVLVPDAQADPRYADLPSVTGDPNVRFYAGVPLRVGADQLKVGTLCLVDPVPRTLGADDLALLEELGTWAERELAAGVDEDRMRSVLAGLTPREVSVPGYAISGLSVPHGVVSGDFHEWHVSDGALYVTVADVMGKGMSAGLLAAGIRGAVLARGTAEPSAAIAGVEAQVAPELGRASSFATLFHGRLDPASGRLDSVDAGHGLVLQLHADGTETIHRSLDLPIGLHPSGVPRSTGSLLLEPGDTLIVVSDGALELFDSTLASLSRLGGVYRASGSSQEFLERVRARAASHDPGDDLTVVVLSRDA
;
A
#
# COMPACT_ATOMS: atom_id res chain seq x y z
N SER A 1 -0.17 -21.80 -34.32
CA SER A 1 0.26 -22.18 -32.97
C SER A 1 -0.97 -22.50 -32.13
N GLN A 2 -1.24 -23.77 -31.85
CA GLN A 2 -2.23 -24.18 -30.84
C GLN A 2 -1.60 -23.94 -29.47
N GLN A 3 -2.15 -23.02 -28.69
CA GLN A 3 -1.89 -22.94 -27.26
C GLN A 3 -2.47 -24.23 -26.65
N ILE A 4 -1.61 -25.09 -26.10
CA ILE A 4 -2.03 -26.21 -25.28
C ILE A 4 -2.35 -25.62 -23.91
N GLU A 5 -3.62 -25.39 -23.60
CA GLU A 5 -4.09 -25.23 -22.22
C GLU A 5 -4.00 -26.61 -21.55
N ALA A 6 -2.78 -26.98 -21.13
CA ALA A 6 -2.58 -28.19 -20.34
C ALA A 6 -3.25 -27.98 -18.97
N ARG A 7 -4.33 -28.68 -18.72
CA ARG A 7 -4.93 -28.81 -17.38
C ARG A 7 -4.05 -29.72 -16.55
N PHE A 8 -3.00 -29.13 -15.94
CA PHE A 8 -2.21 -29.85 -14.94
C PHE A 8 -3.01 -29.85 -13.62
N ASP A 9 -3.09 -31.02 -12.99
CA ASP A 9 -3.55 -31.11 -11.61
C ASP A 9 -2.56 -30.34 -10.72
N PRO A 10 -2.96 -29.30 -9.98
CA PRO A 10 -2.08 -28.50 -9.15
C PRO A 10 -1.45 -29.29 -7.97
N PHE A 11 -1.87 -30.52 -7.72
CA PHE A 11 -1.46 -31.35 -6.59
C PHE A 11 -0.69 -32.61 -6.99
N ILE A 12 -0.04 -32.64 -8.16
CA ILE A 12 0.86 -33.75 -8.53
C ILE A 12 2.11 -33.72 -7.64
N PRO A 13 2.52 -34.86 -7.04
CA PRO A 13 3.79 -34.93 -6.30
C PRO A 13 4.96 -34.48 -7.16
N LEU A 14 5.85 -33.67 -6.59
CA LEU A 14 6.97 -33.06 -7.33
C LEU A 14 7.85 -34.08 -7.99
N GLU A 15 8.04 -35.24 -7.36
CA GLU A 15 8.82 -36.39 -7.86
C GLU A 15 8.26 -37.00 -9.15
N ASP A 16 6.94 -36.85 -9.38
CA ASP A 16 6.23 -37.33 -10.56
C ASP A 16 6.18 -36.31 -11.70
N THR A 17 7.00 -35.28 -11.63
CA THR A 17 7.01 -34.18 -12.60
C THR A 17 8.38 -33.96 -13.23
N PHE A 18 8.39 -33.41 -14.45
CA PHE A 18 9.62 -32.91 -15.08
C PHE A 18 10.27 -31.81 -14.22
N CYS A 19 9.45 -30.92 -13.62
CA CYS A 19 9.90 -29.82 -12.78
C CYS A 19 10.68 -30.32 -11.57
N GLY A 20 10.20 -31.35 -10.89
CA GLY A 20 10.90 -31.94 -9.76
C GLY A 20 12.28 -32.48 -10.12
N ARG A 21 12.38 -33.13 -11.27
CA ARG A 21 13.67 -33.62 -11.78
C ARG A 21 14.60 -32.48 -12.20
N THR A 22 14.05 -31.40 -12.77
CA THR A 22 14.81 -30.20 -13.14
C THR A 22 15.33 -29.44 -11.90
N LEU A 23 14.55 -29.36 -10.83
CA LEU A 23 15.01 -28.77 -9.57
C LEU A 23 16.17 -29.51 -8.92
N GLY A 24 16.31 -30.80 -9.20
CA GLY A 24 17.48 -31.61 -8.79
C GLY A 24 18.77 -31.27 -9.55
N GLN A 25 18.71 -30.51 -10.64
CA GLN A 25 19.87 -30.18 -11.49
C GLN A 25 20.32 -28.72 -11.23
N ASP A 26 21.56 -28.42 -11.59
CA ASP A 26 22.12 -27.06 -11.45
C ASP A 26 22.05 -26.23 -12.73
N GLY A 27 21.77 -26.85 -13.86
CA GLY A 27 21.65 -26.20 -15.16
C GLY A 27 20.39 -26.63 -15.91
N PRO A 28 20.27 -26.22 -17.18
CA PRO A 28 19.14 -26.57 -18.02
C PRO A 28 19.01 -28.06 -18.23
N VAL A 29 17.78 -28.54 -18.29
CA VAL A 29 17.43 -29.91 -18.63
C VAL A 29 16.77 -29.91 -20.00
N LEU A 30 17.31 -30.73 -20.93
CA LEU A 30 16.76 -30.90 -22.25
C LEU A 30 16.40 -32.37 -22.45
N VAL A 31 15.15 -32.64 -22.81
CA VAL A 31 14.60 -33.96 -23.11
C VAL A 31 13.95 -33.93 -24.50
N PRO A 32 14.67 -34.29 -25.57
CA PRO A 32 14.16 -34.21 -26.95
C PRO A 32 12.97 -35.13 -27.21
N ASP A 33 12.91 -36.29 -26.57
CA ASP A 33 11.79 -37.22 -26.59
C ASP A 33 11.69 -37.98 -25.27
N ALA A 34 10.71 -37.61 -24.47
CA ALA A 34 10.52 -38.14 -23.13
C ALA A 34 10.12 -39.61 -23.10
N GLN A 35 9.47 -40.14 -24.15
CA GLN A 35 9.16 -41.59 -24.24
C GLN A 35 10.41 -42.43 -24.54
N ALA A 36 11.40 -41.85 -25.20
CA ALA A 36 12.66 -42.51 -25.52
C ALA A 36 13.70 -42.38 -24.41
N ASP A 37 13.48 -41.47 -23.42
CA ASP A 37 14.41 -41.26 -22.32
C ASP A 37 13.97 -42.04 -21.07
N PRO A 38 14.72 -43.06 -20.64
CA PRO A 38 14.36 -43.90 -19.48
C PRO A 38 14.17 -43.11 -18.17
N ARG A 39 14.74 -41.91 -18.09
CA ARG A 39 14.58 -41.03 -16.91
C ARG A 39 13.21 -40.40 -16.82
N TYR A 40 12.44 -40.32 -17.91
CA TYR A 40 11.19 -39.58 -18.00
C TYR A 40 10.02 -40.41 -18.55
N ALA A 41 10.28 -41.55 -19.18
CA ALA A 41 9.30 -42.37 -19.90
C ALA A 41 8.13 -42.86 -19.01
N ASP A 42 8.36 -42.99 -17.71
CA ASP A 42 7.38 -43.43 -16.70
C ASP A 42 6.53 -42.33 -16.08
N LEU A 43 6.83 -41.04 -16.37
CA LEU A 43 6.07 -39.94 -15.80
C LEU A 43 4.59 -39.97 -16.24
N PRO A 44 3.66 -39.64 -15.35
CA PRO A 44 2.22 -39.61 -15.67
C PRO A 44 1.89 -38.71 -16.87
N SER A 45 2.56 -37.56 -17.00
CA SER A 45 2.38 -36.63 -18.12
C SER A 45 2.97 -37.11 -19.47
N VAL A 46 3.78 -38.17 -19.46
CA VAL A 46 4.33 -38.79 -20.65
C VAL A 46 3.47 -39.99 -21.07
N THR A 47 3.03 -40.81 -20.11
CA THR A 47 2.21 -42.01 -20.34
C THR A 47 0.73 -41.73 -20.50
N GLY A 48 0.25 -40.61 -19.96
CA GLY A 48 -1.13 -40.12 -20.00
C GLY A 48 -1.26 -38.74 -20.61
N ASP A 49 -2.43 -38.14 -20.50
CA ASP A 49 -2.67 -36.78 -20.94
C ASP A 49 -1.78 -35.79 -20.12
N PRO A 50 -1.10 -34.81 -20.74
CA PRO A 50 -1.12 -34.36 -22.14
C PRO A 50 -0.13 -35.05 -23.12
N ASN A 51 0.43 -36.21 -22.80
CA ASN A 51 1.40 -36.96 -23.63
C ASN A 51 2.63 -36.16 -24.02
N VAL A 52 3.30 -35.57 -23.02
CA VAL A 52 4.51 -34.77 -23.23
C VAL A 52 5.62 -35.63 -23.86
N ARG A 53 6.12 -35.15 -25.01
CA ARG A 53 7.23 -35.79 -25.73
C ARG A 53 8.50 -34.96 -25.60
N PHE A 54 8.40 -33.66 -25.66
CA PHE A 54 9.53 -32.76 -25.55
C PHE A 54 9.44 -31.98 -24.25
N TYR A 55 10.57 -31.78 -23.58
CA TYR A 55 10.71 -30.91 -22.42
C TYR A 55 12.05 -30.17 -22.48
N ALA A 56 12.05 -28.90 -22.19
CA ALA A 56 13.24 -28.11 -21.89
C ALA A 56 12.93 -27.23 -20.68
N GLY A 57 13.77 -27.24 -19.65
CA GLY A 57 13.50 -26.44 -18.44
C GLY A 57 14.78 -25.98 -17.74
N VAL A 58 14.69 -24.83 -17.11
CA VAL A 58 15.74 -24.26 -16.25
C VAL A 58 15.21 -24.10 -14.84
N PRO A 59 16.01 -24.42 -13.80
CA PRO A 59 15.62 -24.13 -12.43
C PRO A 59 15.68 -22.62 -12.18
N LEU A 60 14.70 -22.09 -11.45
CA LEU A 60 14.63 -20.69 -11.04
C LEU A 60 15.12 -20.56 -9.59
N ARG A 61 16.02 -19.59 -9.35
CA ARG A 61 16.64 -19.35 -8.06
C ARG A 61 16.36 -17.93 -7.55
N VAL A 62 16.18 -17.78 -6.25
CA VAL A 62 15.99 -16.47 -5.61
C VAL A 62 16.84 -16.36 -4.35
N GLY A 63 17.15 -15.10 -3.99
CA GLY A 63 17.90 -14.75 -2.80
C GLY A 63 19.40 -15.00 -2.88
N ALA A 64 20.13 -14.55 -1.88
CA ALA A 64 21.58 -14.72 -1.77
C ALA A 64 21.99 -16.20 -1.66
N ASP A 65 21.12 -17.02 -1.07
CA ASP A 65 21.35 -18.46 -0.87
C ASP A 65 21.02 -19.31 -2.12
N GLN A 66 20.65 -18.66 -3.23
CA GLN A 66 20.33 -19.33 -4.50
C GLN A 66 19.27 -20.44 -4.33
N LEU A 67 18.25 -20.18 -3.50
CA LEU A 67 17.18 -21.14 -3.22
C LEU A 67 16.39 -21.43 -4.50
N LYS A 68 16.29 -22.69 -4.90
CA LYS A 68 15.50 -23.12 -6.04
C LYS A 68 14.00 -23.10 -5.68
N VAL A 69 13.25 -22.22 -6.32
CA VAL A 69 11.82 -21.97 -6.00
C VAL A 69 10.86 -22.51 -7.05
N GLY A 70 11.36 -22.88 -8.22
CA GLY A 70 10.54 -23.37 -9.32
C GLY A 70 11.36 -23.63 -10.59
N THR A 71 10.67 -23.81 -11.70
CA THR A 71 11.26 -24.00 -13.03
C THR A 71 10.53 -23.16 -14.07
N LEU A 72 11.28 -22.62 -15.03
CA LEU A 72 10.72 -22.16 -16.30
C LEU A 72 10.89 -23.28 -17.31
N CYS A 73 9.82 -23.73 -17.97
CA CYS A 73 9.90 -24.85 -18.89
C CYS A 73 9.05 -24.67 -20.15
N LEU A 74 9.48 -25.36 -21.20
CA LEU A 74 8.79 -25.56 -22.46
C LEU A 74 8.42 -27.02 -22.57
N VAL A 75 7.19 -27.33 -22.98
CA VAL A 75 6.69 -28.68 -23.22
C VAL A 75 6.00 -28.77 -24.58
N ASP A 76 6.08 -29.94 -25.21
CA ASP A 76 5.39 -30.21 -26.48
C ASP A 76 5.01 -31.71 -26.56
N PRO A 77 3.83 -32.05 -27.10
CA PRO A 77 3.43 -33.42 -27.35
C PRO A 77 4.16 -34.05 -28.57
N VAL A 78 5.01 -33.28 -29.26
CA VAL A 78 5.83 -33.75 -30.37
C VAL A 78 7.32 -33.65 -30.00
N PRO A 79 8.15 -34.65 -30.31
CA PRO A 79 9.59 -34.56 -30.10
C PRO A 79 10.21 -33.35 -30.80
N ARG A 80 11.13 -32.67 -30.12
CA ARG A 80 11.85 -31.51 -30.64
C ARG A 80 13.33 -31.54 -30.26
N THR A 81 14.11 -30.76 -30.99
CA THR A 81 15.52 -30.50 -30.66
C THR A 81 15.69 -29.00 -30.53
N LEU A 82 16.38 -28.55 -29.50
CA LEU A 82 16.83 -27.15 -29.36
C LEU A 82 18.31 -27.06 -29.73
N GLY A 83 18.65 -26.00 -30.47
CA GLY A 83 20.03 -25.61 -30.71
C GLY A 83 20.66 -24.94 -29.48
N ALA A 84 21.96 -24.68 -29.56
CA ALA A 84 22.66 -23.97 -28.49
C ALA A 84 22.10 -22.56 -28.24
N ASP A 85 21.72 -21.86 -29.30
CA ASP A 85 21.15 -20.50 -29.21
C ASP A 85 19.76 -20.52 -28.55
N ASP A 86 18.91 -21.52 -28.84
CA ASP A 86 17.59 -21.67 -28.21
C ASP A 86 17.72 -21.97 -26.71
N LEU A 87 18.73 -22.80 -26.36
CA LEU A 87 19.00 -23.13 -24.96
C LEU A 87 19.51 -21.90 -24.17
N ALA A 88 20.41 -21.13 -24.77
CA ALA A 88 20.88 -19.85 -24.20
C ALA A 88 19.75 -18.88 -23.98
N LEU A 89 18.81 -18.75 -24.94
CA LEU A 89 17.62 -17.92 -24.80
C LEU A 89 16.73 -18.38 -23.64
N LEU A 90 16.55 -19.69 -23.44
CA LEU A 90 15.77 -20.23 -22.32
C LEU A 90 16.45 -19.90 -20.97
N GLU A 91 17.79 -19.95 -20.89
CA GLU A 91 18.54 -19.53 -19.70
C GLU A 91 18.43 -18.02 -19.42
N GLU A 92 18.48 -17.18 -20.46
CA GLU A 92 18.25 -15.73 -20.34
C GLU A 92 16.83 -15.42 -19.82
N LEU A 93 15.82 -16.10 -20.36
CA LEU A 93 14.44 -15.97 -19.89
C LEU A 93 14.28 -16.45 -18.44
N GLY A 94 14.98 -17.51 -18.04
CA GLY A 94 15.08 -17.98 -16.66
C GLY A 94 15.65 -16.90 -15.74
N THR A 95 16.78 -16.32 -16.12
CA THR A 95 17.43 -15.24 -15.36
C THR A 95 16.53 -14.01 -15.23
N TRP A 96 15.78 -13.66 -16.27
CA TRP A 96 14.80 -12.57 -16.20
C TRP A 96 13.67 -12.91 -15.21
N ALA A 97 13.11 -14.13 -15.29
CA ALA A 97 12.08 -14.58 -14.37
C ALA A 97 12.56 -14.61 -12.89
N GLU A 98 13.80 -14.99 -12.64
CA GLU A 98 14.42 -14.95 -11.31
C GLU A 98 14.46 -13.52 -10.74
N ARG A 99 14.80 -12.53 -11.57
CA ARG A 99 14.82 -11.10 -11.17
C ARG A 99 13.43 -10.59 -10.82
N GLU A 100 12.42 -10.94 -11.62
CA GLU A 100 11.03 -10.56 -11.35
C GLU A 100 10.50 -11.20 -10.07
N LEU A 101 10.81 -12.49 -9.84
CA LEU A 101 10.43 -13.18 -8.61
C LEU A 101 11.12 -12.57 -7.38
N ALA A 102 12.40 -12.21 -7.49
CA ALA A 102 13.14 -11.56 -6.40
C ALA A 102 12.56 -10.17 -6.09
N ALA A 103 12.25 -9.37 -7.11
CA ALA A 103 11.63 -8.06 -6.94
C ALA A 103 10.27 -8.17 -6.24
N GLY A 104 9.41 -9.12 -6.64
CA GLY A 104 8.12 -9.36 -6.00
C GLY A 104 8.22 -9.76 -4.53
N VAL A 105 9.22 -10.56 -4.15
CA VAL A 105 9.45 -10.93 -2.73
C VAL A 105 9.86 -9.74 -1.89
N ASP A 106 10.70 -8.84 -2.41
CA ASP A 106 11.13 -7.64 -1.69
C ASP A 106 9.98 -6.64 -1.55
N GLU A 107 9.14 -6.50 -2.57
CA GLU A 107 7.93 -5.67 -2.52
C GLU A 107 6.92 -6.19 -1.49
N ASP A 108 6.66 -7.49 -1.43
CA ASP A 108 5.75 -8.09 -0.45
C ASP A 108 6.26 -7.94 0.99
N ARG A 109 7.57 -8.05 1.20
CA ARG A 109 8.18 -7.78 2.51
C ARG A 109 8.00 -6.32 2.92
N MET A 110 8.26 -5.39 2.00
CA MET A 110 8.11 -3.97 2.27
C MET A 110 6.64 -3.62 2.54
N ARG A 111 5.70 -4.16 1.75
CA ARG A 111 4.25 -4.03 1.99
C ARG A 111 3.89 -4.48 3.40
N SER A 112 4.39 -5.64 3.83
CA SER A 112 4.13 -6.16 5.18
C SER A 112 4.66 -5.26 6.28
N VAL A 113 5.86 -4.69 6.11
CA VAL A 113 6.45 -3.75 7.07
C VAL A 113 5.63 -2.47 7.16
N LEU A 114 5.29 -1.87 6.02
CA LEU A 114 4.56 -0.60 5.98
C LEU A 114 3.09 -0.76 6.39
N ALA A 115 2.45 -1.89 6.06
CA ALA A 115 1.12 -2.22 6.58
C ALA A 115 1.09 -2.36 8.12
N GLY A 116 2.21 -2.73 8.73
CA GLY A 116 2.37 -2.77 10.19
C GLY A 116 2.55 -1.39 10.85
N LEU A 117 2.71 -0.31 10.06
CA LEU A 117 2.82 1.06 10.55
C LEU A 117 1.45 1.74 10.75
N THR A 118 0.41 0.97 11.06
CA THR A 118 -0.92 1.51 11.40
C THR A 118 -0.94 2.04 12.83
N PRO A 119 -1.77 3.05 13.14
CA PRO A 119 -1.96 3.53 14.50
C PRO A 119 -2.43 2.41 15.43
N ARG A 120 -2.01 2.49 16.70
CA ARG A 120 -2.54 1.61 17.73
C ARG A 120 -3.95 2.04 18.13
N GLU A 121 -4.77 1.08 18.56
CA GLU A 121 -6.06 1.41 19.18
C GLU A 121 -5.83 2.29 20.41
N VAL A 122 -6.64 3.32 20.53
CA VAL A 122 -6.64 4.23 21.68
C VAL A 122 -8.05 4.32 22.24
N SER A 123 -8.15 4.59 23.55
CA SER A 123 -9.41 4.86 24.22
C SER A 123 -9.40 6.29 24.77
N VAL A 124 -10.31 7.11 24.28
CA VAL A 124 -10.49 8.50 24.74
C VAL A 124 -11.94 8.62 25.19
N PRO A 125 -12.20 8.83 26.49
CA PRO A 125 -13.58 8.94 26.97
C PRO A 125 -14.38 10.02 26.25
N GLY A 126 -15.56 9.66 25.73
CA GLY A 126 -16.44 10.54 24.98
C GLY A 126 -16.03 10.76 23.52
N TYR A 127 -15.08 10.00 23.00
CA TYR A 127 -14.65 10.10 21.61
C TYR A 127 -14.36 8.72 21.00
N ALA A 128 -14.67 8.60 19.72
CA ALA A 128 -14.25 7.46 18.90
C ALA A 128 -13.37 7.95 17.74
N ILE A 129 -12.26 7.25 17.49
CA ILE A 129 -11.39 7.49 16.33
C ILE A 129 -11.22 6.19 15.54
N SER A 130 -11.32 6.31 14.23
CA SER A 130 -11.10 5.20 13.30
C SER A 130 -10.53 5.70 11.98
N GLY A 131 -9.86 4.84 11.23
CA GLY A 131 -9.25 5.22 9.97
C GLY A 131 -9.17 4.07 8.98
N LEU A 132 -9.03 4.45 7.73
CA LEU A 132 -8.85 3.56 6.59
C LEU A 132 -7.73 4.12 5.73
N SER A 133 -6.82 3.25 5.30
CA SER A 133 -5.90 3.52 4.20
C SER A 133 -6.02 2.41 3.17
N VAL A 134 -6.14 2.79 1.90
CA VAL A 134 -6.21 1.89 0.74
C VAL A 134 -5.11 2.36 -0.22
N PRO A 135 -3.98 1.66 -0.29
CA PRO A 135 -2.92 2.02 -1.23
C PRO A 135 -3.38 1.75 -2.66
N HIS A 136 -3.08 2.66 -3.59
CA HIS A 136 -3.26 2.45 -5.02
C HIS A 136 -2.28 1.40 -5.57
N GLY A 137 -1.07 1.36 -5.04
CA GLY A 137 0.01 0.45 -5.44
C GLY A 137 0.40 -0.53 -4.35
N VAL A 138 1.67 -0.95 -4.42
CA VAL A 138 2.27 -1.86 -3.42
C VAL A 138 2.38 -1.18 -2.06
N VAL A 139 2.69 0.11 -2.05
CA VAL A 139 2.97 0.93 -0.86
C VAL A 139 2.31 2.28 -1.04
N SER A 140 1.73 2.81 0.03
CA SER A 140 1.09 4.12 0.06
C SER A 140 2.07 5.24 0.40
N GLY A 141 1.96 6.38 -0.29
CA GLY A 141 2.52 7.66 0.11
C GLY A 141 1.73 8.34 1.23
N ASP A 142 0.48 7.94 1.40
CA ASP A 142 -0.37 8.39 2.50
C ASP A 142 -0.04 7.68 3.80
N PHE A 143 -0.21 8.39 4.92
CA PHE A 143 -0.34 7.77 6.23
C PHE A 143 -1.31 8.53 7.12
N HIS A 144 -1.87 7.83 8.10
CA HIS A 144 -2.54 8.43 9.23
C HIS A 144 -1.95 7.89 10.53
N GLU A 145 -2.01 8.72 11.59
CA GLU A 145 -1.49 8.38 12.89
C GLU A 145 -2.31 9.06 13.97
N TRP A 146 -2.48 8.38 15.10
CA TRP A 146 -3.00 8.98 16.32
C TRP A 146 -2.37 8.34 17.56
N HIS A 147 -2.28 9.13 18.61
CA HIS A 147 -1.83 8.66 19.91
C HIS A 147 -2.37 9.56 21.02
N VAL A 148 -2.42 9.03 22.22
CA VAL A 148 -2.78 9.80 23.42
C VAL A 148 -1.53 10.10 24.21
N SER A 149 -1.34 11.35 24.59
CA SER A 149 -0.23 11.78 25.44
C SER A 149 -0.67 12.98 26.28
N ASP A 150 -0.27 13.02 27.54
CA ASP A 150 -0.62 14.10 28.50
C ASP A 150 -2.11 14.43 28.55
N GLY A 151 -2.97 13.41 28.39
CA GLY A 151 -4.43 13.57 28.39
C GLY A 151 -5.03 14.15 27.12
N ALA A 152 -4.23 14.48 26.10
CA ALA A 152 -4.69 14.93 24.79
C ALA A 152 -4.61 13.81 23.74
N LEU A 153 -5.51 13.87 22.75
CA LEU A 153 -5.45 13.02 21.55
C LEU A 153 -4.80 13.81 20.40
N TYR A 154 -3.75 13.26 19.86
CA TYR A 154 -3.09 13.76 18.67
C TYR A 154 -3.55 12.96 17.45
N VAL A 155 -3.84 13.62 16.34
CA VAL A 155 -4.22 13.00 15.08
C VAL A 155 -3.43 13.64 13.93
N THR A 156 -2.94 12.81 13.02
CA THR A 156 -2.19 13.25 11.83
C THR A 156 -2.71 12.51 10.62
N VAL A 157 -2.89 13.23 9.53
CA VAL A 157 -3.10 12.68 8.18
C VAL A 157 -2.10 13.37 7.27
N ALA A 158 -1.41 12.63 6.45
CA ALA A 158 -0.43 13.16 5.52
C ALA A 158 -0.45 12.38 4.21
N ASP A 159 -0.13 13.10 3.14
CA ASP A 159 -0.01 12.61 1.78
C ASP A 159 1.27 13.16 1.17
N VAL A 160 2.14 12.24 0.71
CA VAL A 160 3.44 12.54 0.13
C VAL A 160 3.36 12.49 -1.38
N MET A 161 3.69 13.59 -2.04
CA MET A 161 3.74 13.69 -3.50
C MET A 161 4.52 12.52 -4.12
N GLY A 162 3.88 11.80 -5.03
CA GLY A 162 4.43 10.65 -5.74
C GLY A 162 3.79 9.34 -5.30
N LYS A 163 4.22 8.23 -5.90
CA LYS A 163 3.63 6.90 -5.67
C LYS A 163 4.70 5.84 -5.44
N GLY A 164 4.30 4.74 -4.84
CA GLY A 164 5.12 3.56 -4.65
C GLY A 164 6.21 3.73 -3.60
N MET A 165 7.30 2.98 -3.73
CA MET A 165 8.32 2.80 -2.70
C MET A 165 8.95 4.09 -2.17
N SER A 166 9.26 5.03 -3.05
CA SER A 166 9.91 6.29 -2.65
C SER A 166 8.97 7.17 -1.80
N ALA A 167 7.70 7.29 -2.20
CA ALA A 167 6.71 8.02 -1.43
C ALA A 167 6.45 7.37 -0.07
N GLY A 168 6.33 6.03 -0.03
CA GLY A 168 6.14 5.29 1.22
C GLY A 168 7.31 5.39 2.20
N LEU A 169 8.56 5.43 1.72
CA LEU A 169 9.73 5.64 2.58
C LEU A 169 9.76 7.05 3.17
N LEU A 170 9.41 8.07 2.37
CA LEU A 170 9.28 9.45 2.86
C LEU A 170 8.13 9.56 3.88
N ALA A 171 6.98 8.95 3.60
CA ALA A 171 5.84 8.89 4.50
C ALA A 171 6.20 8.26 5.86
N ALA A 172 6.92 7.12 5.85
CA ALA A 172 7.42 6.49 7.07
C ALA A 172 8.39 7.40 7.85
N GLY A 173 9.26 8.14 7.15
CA GLY A 173 10.17 9.11 7.75
C GLY A 173 9.44 10.29 8.39
N ILE A 174 8.45 10.86 7.71
CA ILE A 174 7.61 11.96 8.24
C ILE A 174 6.80 11.47 9.44
N ARG A 175 6.18 10.29 9.35
CA ARG A 175 5.46 9.67 10.47
C ARG A 175 6.35 9.51 11.70
N GLY A 176 7.58 9.00 11.52
CA GLY A 176 8.55 8.87 12.61
C GLY A 176 8.92 10.23 13.23
N ALA A 177 9.08 11.26 12.41
CA ALA A 177 9.36 12.62 12.86
C ALA A 177 8.18 13.23 13.66
N VAL A 178 6.93 12.95 13.28
CA VAL A 178 5.72 13.36 14.02
C VAL A 178 5.67 12.65 15.38
N LEU A 179 5.81 11.32 15.40
CA LEU A 179 5.75 10.54 16.65
C LEU A 179 6.85 10.91 17.65
N ALA A 180 8.04 11.30 17.18
CA ALA A 180 9.13 11.78 18.04
C ALA A 180 8.79 13.09 18.77
N ARG A 181 7.71 13.77 18.37
CA ARG A 181 7.23 15.06 18.93
C ARG A 181 5.84 14.96 19.56
N GLY A 182 5.46 13.77 19.97
CA GLY A 182 4.11 13.40 20.37
C GLY A 182 3.50 14.14 21.57
N THR A 183 4.22 15.07 22.22
CA THR A 183 3.72 15.91 23.31
C THR A 183 3.82 17.40 23.01
N ALA A 184 4.39 17.76 21.86
CA ALA A 184 4.59 19.16 21.50
C ALA A 184 3.27 19.80 21.01
N GLU A 185 3.12 21.11 21.23
CA GLU A 185 2.07 21.89 20.60
C GLU A 185 2.16 21.75 19.06
N PRO A 186 1.03 21.71 18.31
CA PRO A 186 1.02 21.42 16.89
C PRO A 186 1.99 22.27 16.05
N SER A 187 2.09 23.58 16.34
CA SER A 187 3.02 24.46 15.61
C SER A 187 4.48 24.08 15.84
N ALA A 188 4.87 23.78 17.07
CA ALA A 188 6.22 23.37 17.41
C ALA A 188 6.55 21.97 16.87
N ALA A 189 5.59 21.05 16.93
CA ALA A 189 5.72 19.72 16.37
C ALA A 189 6.01 19.79 14.86
N ILE A 190 5.19 20.50 14.11
CA ILE A 190 5.31 20.56 12.64
C ILE A 190 6.51 21.40 12.20
N ALA A 191 6.87 22.46 12.91
CA ALA A 191 8.14 23.16 12.66
C ALA A 191 9.35 22.24 12.82
N GLY A 192 9.35 21.37 13.83
CA GLY A 192 10.40 20.39 14.04
C GLY A 192 10.40 19.25 13.01
N VAL A 193 9.21 18.81 12.54
CA VAL A 193 9.08 17.86 11.42
C VAL A 193 9.69 18.49 10.16
N GLU A 194 9.28 19.72 9.79
CA GLU A 194 9.82 20.47 8.67
C GLU A 194 11.34 20.52 8.69
N ALA A 195 11.92 20.97 9.81
CA ALA A 195 13.37 21.10 9.95
C ALA A 195 14.11 19.75 9.75
N GLN A 196 13.48 18.65 10.10
CA GLN A 196 14.07 17.31 9.99
C GLN A 196 13.93 16.75 8.57
N VAL A 197 12.75 16.87 7.91
CA VAL A 197 12.47 16.14 6.68
C VAL A 197 12.60 16.98 5.39
N ALA A 198 12.59 18.32 5.48
CA ALA A 198 12.68 19.18 4.29
C ALA A 198 13.94 18.94 3.43
N PRO A 199 15.14 18.64 4.01
CA PRO A 199 16.30 18.32 3.19
C PRO A 199 16.14 17.03 2.37
N GLU A 200 15.46 16.02 2.92
CA GLU A 200 15.17 14.75 2.24
C GLU A 200 14.14 14.96 1.13
N LEU A 201 13.05 15.66 1.43
CA LEU A 201 12.01 16.01 0.45
C LEU A 201 12.60 16.82 -0.71
N GLY A 202 13.45 17.82 -0.41
CA GLY A 202 14.12 18.61 -1.44
C GLY A 202 15.02 17.77 -2.35
N ARG A 203 15.79 16.81 -1.80
CA ARG A 203 16.61 15.88 -2.60
C ARG A 203 15.77 14.96 -3.48
N ALA A 204 14.60 14.56 -3.00
CA ALA A 204 13.66 13.73 -3.75
C ALA A 204 12.81 14.54 -4.73
N SER A 205 12.94 15.88 -4.76
CA SER A 205 12.03 16.78 -5.50
C SER A 205 10.56 16.51 -5.18
N SER A 206 10.27 16.27 -3.90
CA SER A 206 8.97 15.93 -3.37
C SER A 206 8.54 16.91 -2.27
N PHE A 207 7.28 16.84 -1.87
CA PHE A 207 6.71 17.55 -0.74
C PHE A 207 5.61 16.67 -0.11
N ALA A 208 5.10 17.09 1.05
CA ALA A 208 3.98 16.38 1.67
C ALA A 208 2.92 17.37 2.15
N THR A 209 1.65 17.07 1.89
CA THR A 209 0.55 17.73 2.60
C THR A 209 0.36 17.05 3.95
N LEU A 210 0.01 17.82 4.98
CA LEU A 210 -0.14 17.27 6.32
C LEU A 210 -1.14 18.08 7.15
N PHE A 211 -2.08 17.38 7.77
CA PHE A 211 -2.91 17.88 8.86
C PHE A 211 -2.44 17.25 10.17
N HIS A 212 -2.19 18.08 11.19
CA HIS A 212 -1.83 17.62 12.52
C HIS A 212 -2.63 18.38 13.58
N GLY A 213 -3.42 17.66 14.34
CA GLY A 213 -4.31 18.20 15.36
C GLY A 213 -4.02 17.63 16.76
N ARG A 214 -4.23 18.47 17.79
CA ARG A 214 -4.21 18.13 19.20
C ARG A 214 -5.58 18.44 19.79
N LEU A 215 -6.32 17.39 20.16
CA LEU A 215 -7.61 17.50 20.81
C LEU A 215 -7.42 17.47 22.33
N ASP A 216 -8.00 18.47 23.01
CA ASP A 216 -8.30 18.42 24.45
C ASP A 216 -9.67 17.77 24.64
N PRO A 217 -9.75 16.51 25.17
CA PRO A 217 -11.02 15.81 25.29
C PRO A 217 -11.98 16.48 26.29
N ALA A 218 -11.45 17.22 27.27
CA ALA A 218 -12.29 17.86 28.30
C ALA A 218 -13.12 19.00 27.72
N SER A 219 -12.52 19.82 26.85
CA SER A 219 -13.21 20.95 26.22
C SER A 219 -13.80 20.62 24.83
N GLY A 220 -13.26 19.65 24.12
CA GLY A 220 -13.56 19.39 22.72
C GLY A 220 -12.80 20.30 21.75
N ARG A 221 -11.89 21.12 22.26
CA ARG A 221 -11.07 22.01 21.43
C ARG A 221 -9.96 21.20 20.74
N LEU A 222 -9.88 21.37 19.43
CA LEU A 222 -8.82 20.81 18.62
C LEU A 222 -7.99 21.96 18.02
N ASP A 223 -6.74 22.10 18.49
CA ASP A 223 -5.77 23.01 17.92
C ASP A 223 -4.96 22.28 16.84
N SER A 224 -4.72 22.90 15.70
CA SER A 224 -4.13 22.21 14.54
C SER A 224 -3.18 23.09 13.73
N VAL A 225 -2.31 22.41 12.99
CA VAL A 225 -1.58 22.94 11.84
C VAL A 225 -2.02 22.15 10.60
N ASP A 226 -2.42 22.89 9.57
CA ASP A 226 -2.72 22.34 8.25
C ASP A 226 -1.66 22.82 7.25
N ALA A 227 -0.73 21.95 6.93
CA ALA A 227 0.39 22.19 6.03
C ALA A 227 0.02 21.79 4.58
N GLY A 228 -0.84 22.56 3.94
CA GLY A 228 -1.24 22.37 2.56
C GLY A 228 -2.25 21.25 2.32
N HIS A 229 -2.80 20.64 3.37
CA HIS A 229 -3.70 19.50 3.26
C HIS A 229 -5.14 19.93 2.86
N GLY A 230 -5.79 20.77 3.66
CA GLY A 230 -7.06 21.44 3.33
C GLY A 230 -8.28 20.54 3.10
N LEU A 231 -8.20 19.25 3.41
CA LEU A 231 -9.24 18.26 3.19
C LEU A 231 -9.84 17.76 4.51
N VAL A 232 -10.35 18.71 5.27
CA VAL A 232 -10.92 18.50 6.60
C VAL A 232 -12.39 18.93 6.61
N LEU A 233 -13.28 17.98 6.89
CA LEU A 233 -14.73 18.18 6.96
C LEU A 233 -15.20 18.00 8.40
N GLN A 234 -15.85 19.02 8.97
CA GLN A 234 -16.58 18.92 10.24
C GLN A 234 -18.06 18.79 9.96
N LEU A 235 -18.67 17.75 10.47
CA LEU A 235 -20.10 17.52 10.46
C LEU A 235 -20.66 17.87 11.84
N HIS A 236 -21.58 18.82 11.89
CA HIS A 236 -22.20 19.24 13.13
C HIS A 236 -23.43 18.40 13.49
N ALA A 237 -23.70 18.28 14.78
CA ALA A 237 -24.86 17.55 15.30
C ALA A 237 -26.21 18.10 14.77
N ASP A 238 -26.27 19.38 14.41
CA ASP A 238 -27.46 20.01 13.80
C ASP A 238 -27.65 19.67 12.30
N GLY A 239 -26.75 18.90 11.71
CA GLY A 239 -26.77 18.52 10.30
C GLY A 239 -26.06 19.47 9.35
N THR A 240 -25.55 20.62 9.86
CA THR A 240 -24.69 21.51 9.06
C THR A 240 -23.28 20.95 8.90
N GLU A 241 -22.49 21.55 8.02
CA GLU A 241 -21.10 21.11 7.78
C GLU A 241 -20.17 22.31 7.55
N THR A 242 -18.91 22.13 7.93
CA THR A 242 -17.85 23.10 7.72
C THR A 242 -16.66 22.43 7.06
N ILE A 243 -16.16 22.98 5.96
CA ILE A 243 -14.91 22.57 5.33
C ILE A 243 -13.80 23.50 5.79
N HIS A 244 -12.81 22.94 6.50
CA HIS A 244 -11.61 23.67 6.92
C HIS A 244 -10.56 23.59 5.82
N ARG A 245 -10.06 24.73 5.39
CA ARG A 245 -9.06 24.87 4.33
C ARG A 245 -7.68 25.11 4.91
N SER A 246 -6.65 24.65 4.23
CA SER A 246 -5.28 24.99 4.58
C SER A 246 -5.02 26.47 4.37
N LEU A 247 -4.19 27.02 5.25
CA LEU A 247 -3.68 28.40 5.18
C LEU A 247 -2.17 28.42 4.83
N ASP A 248 -1.51 27.29 4.88
CA ASP A 248 -0.06 27.15 4.72
C ASP A 248 0.31 26.28 3.51
N LEU A 249 1.58 26.37 3.12
CA LEU A 249 2.17 25.51 2.10
C LEU A 249 2.50 24.12 2.67
N PRO A 250 2.58 23.07 1.81
CA PRO A 250 3.02 21.74 2.18
C PRO A 250 4.37 21.70 2.88
N ILE A 251 4.64 20.60 3.59
CA ILE A 251 5.95 20.27 4.16
C ILE A 251 6.97 20.14 3.02
N GLY A 252 8.11 20.80 3.16
CA GLY A 252 9.18 20.87 2.12
C GLY A 252 9.05 22.08 1.20
N LEU A 253 7.91 22.78 1.19
CA LEU A 253 7.67 23.99 0.38
C LEU A 253 7.50 25.24 1.24
N HIS A 254 7.37 25.10 2.56
CA HIS A 254 7.18 26.24 3.46
C HIS A 254 8.47 27.04 3.63
N PRO A 255 8.43 28.40 3.58
CA PRO A 255 9.64 29.20 3.71
C PRO A 255 10.30 29.02 5.07
N SER A 256 11.64 28.80 5.06
CA SER A 256 12.40 28.64 6.29
C SER A 256 12.29 29.85 7.20
N GLY A 257 12.10 29.61 8.51
CA GLY A 257 12.01 30.65 9.53
C GLY A 257 10.67 31.38 9.60
N VAL A 258 9.69 31.03 8.75
CA VAL A 258 8.33 31.54 8.85
C VAL A 258 7.53 30.62 9.77
N PRO A 259 6.88 31.12 10.84
CA PRO A 259 5.98 30.31 11.66
C PRO A 259 4.79 29.80 10.86
N ARG A 260 4.38 28.57 11.11
CA ARG A 260 3.17 28.01 10.52
C ARG A 260 1.91 28.57 11.20
N SER A 261 0.86 28.77 10.42
CA SER A 261 -0.45 29.17 10.91
C SER A 261 -1.07 28.06 11.77
N THR A 262 -1.67 28.44 12.88
CA THR A 262 -2.42 27.53 13.75
C THR A 262 -3.91 27.78 13.58
N GLY A 263 -4.66 26.69 13.41
CA GLY A 263 -6.12 26.66 13.45
C GLY A 263 -6.62 26.18 14.80
N SER A 264 -7.87 26.50 15.12
CA SER A 264 -8.58 25.90 16.24
C SER A 264 -10.04 25.71 15.86
N LEU A 265 -10.57 24.53 16.17
CA LEU A 265 -11.98 24.21 16.01
C LEU A 265 -12.52 23.60 17.31
N LEU A 266 -13.81 23.64 17.49
CA LEU A 266 -14.50 23.01 18.60
C LEU A 266 -15.33 21.86 18.06
N LEU A 267 -15.12 20.65 18.58
CA LEU A 267 -16.01 19.52 18.40
C LEU A 267 -17.03 19.55 19.54
N GLU A 268 -18.25 19.89 19.24
CA GLU A 268 -19.36 19.81 20.19
C GLU A 268 -19.86 18.37 20.33
N PRO A 269 -20.59 18.00 21.40
CA PRO A 269 -21.20 16.68 21.51
C PRO A 269 -22.05 16.35 20.28
N GLY A 270 -21.79 15.19 19.67
CA GLY A 270 -22.42 14.75 18.42
C GLY A 270 -21.72 15.22 17.13
N ASP A 271 -20.68 16.06 17.22
CA ASP A 271 -19.90 16.47 16.05
C ASP A 271 -18.95 15.35 15.59
N THR A 272 -18.64 15.36 14.30
CA THR A 272 -17.67 14.46 13.70
C THR A 272 -16.71 15.23 12.80
N LEU A 273 -15.41 14.96 12.95
CA LEU A 273 -14.36 15.45 12.05
C LEU A 273 -13.95 14.31 11.12
N ILE A 274 -13.94 14.58 9.82
CA ILE A 274 -13.45 13.66 8.78
C ILE A 274 -12.28 14.32 8.08
N VAL A 275 -11.12 13.66 8.11
CA VAL A 275 -9.90 14.12 7.41
C VAL A 275 -9.57 13.09 6.35
N VAL A 276 -9.33 13.53 5.12
CA VAL A 276 -9.10 12.60 3.98
C VAL A 276 -7.92 13.05 3.13
N SER A 277 -7.28 12.12 2.41
CA SER A 277 -6.38 12.46 1.31
C SER A 277 -7.17 12.71 0.01
N ASP A 278 -6.50 13.21 -1.02
CA ASP A 278 -7.12 13.58 -2.28
C ASP A 278 -7.70 12.37 -3.05
N GLY A 279 -7.10 11.17 -2.92
CA GLY A 279 -7.67 9.94 -3.49
C GLY A 279 -9.09 9.63 -3.01
N ALA A 280 -9.50 10.11 -1.83
CA ALA A 280 -10.88 9.99 -1.38
C ALA A 280 -11.86 10.87 -2.20
N LEU A 281 -11.39 11.97 -2.78
CA LEU A 281 -12.19 12.82 -3.67
C LEU A 281 -12.45 12.14 -5.01
N GLU A 282 -11.52 11.29 -5.46
CA GLU A 282 -11.62 10.54 -6.72
C GLU A 282 -12.76 9.51 -6.70
N LEU A 283 -13.23 9.14 -5.53
CA LEU A 283 -14.43 8.31 -5.41
C LEU A 283 -15.70 8.98 -5.98
N PHE A 284 -15.63 10.27 -6.29
CA PHE A 284 -16.74 11.06 -6.82
C PHE A 284 -16.29 11.84 -8.06
N ASP A 285 -16.10 13.16 -7.96
CA ASP A 285 -15.78 14.03 -9.10
C ASP A 285 -14.43 14.76 -8.94
N SER A 286 -13.60 14.33 -7.99
CA SER A 286 -12.28 14.90 -7.69
C SER A 286 -12.31 16.41 -7.39
N THR A 287 -13.44 16.92 -6.87
CA THR A 287 -13.60 18.31 -6.46
C THR A 287 -13.79 18.43 -4.94
N LEU A 288 -13.66 19.62 -4.40
CA LEU A 288 -13.97 19.87 -2.97
C LEU A 288 -15.42 19.53 -2.60
N ALA A 289 -16.36 19.53 -3.56
CA ALA A 289 -17.74 19.10 -3.32
C ALA A 289 -17.81 17.58 -2.99
N SER A 290 -16.80 16.80 -3.32
CA SER A 290 -16.69 15.39 -2.92
C SER A 290 -16.64 15.22 -1.41
N LEU A 291 -16.08 16.19 -0.65
CA LEU A 291 -16.13 16.18 0.83
C LEU A 291 -17.56 16.17 1.36
N SER A 292 -18.42 17.03 0.83
CA SER A 292 -19.85 17.04 1.23
C SER A 292 -20.56 15.73 0.88
N ARG A 293 -20.19 15.10 -0.23
CA ARG A 293 -20.72 13.77 -0.60
C ARG A 293 -20.24 12.68 0.35
N LEU A 294 -18.97 12.71 0.76
CA LEU A 294 -18.45 11.84 1.81
C LEU A 294 -19.22 12.05 3.13
N GLY A 295 -19.46 13.30 3.52
CA GLY A 295 -20.30 13.65 4.66
C GLY A 295 -21.71 13.06 4.54
N GLY A 296 -22.31 13.09 3.35
CA GLY A 296 -23.58 12.42 3.05
C GLY A 296 -23.54 10.90 3.25
N VAL A 297 -22.46 10.25 2.81
CA VAL A 297 -22.24 8.80 3.04
C VAL A 297 -22.10 8.51 4.53
N TYR A 298 -21.35 9.35 5.27
CA TYR A 298 -21.20 9.20 6.73
C TYR A 298 -22.55 9.28 7.45
N ARG A 299 -23.35 10.31 7.17
CA ARG A 299 -24.68 10.48 7.77
C ARG A 299 -25.66 9.34 7.44
N ALA A 300 -25.48 8.70 6.28
CA ALA A 300 -26.28 7.54 5.87
C ALA A 300 -25.75 6.20 6.44
N SER A 301 -24.66 6.24 7.22
CA SER A 301 -24.07 5.09 7.88
C SER A 301 -24.44 5.08 9.36
N GLY A 302 -24.66 3.88 9.93
CA GLY A 302 -25.01 3.73 11.34
C GLY A 302 -23.82 3.86 12.30
N SER A 303 -22.60 3.86 11.79
CA SER A 303 -21.35 3.97 12.56
C SER A 303 -20.18 4.41 11.69
N SER A 304 -19.10 4.89 12.32
CA SER A 304 -17.84 5.19 11.63
C SER A 304 -17.26 3.95 10.94
N GLN A 305 -17.41 2.77 11.52
CA GLN A 305 -16.96 1.52 10.91
C GLN A 305 -17.73 1.20 9.63
N GLU A 306 -19.06 1.28 9.64
CA GLU A 306 -19.89 1.07 8.45
C GLU A 306 -19.54 2.09 7.36
N PHE A 307 -19.30 3.34 7.74
CA PHE A 307 -18.85 4.36 6.79
C PHE A 307 -17.54 3.97 6.11
N LEU A 308 -16.51 3.57 6.87
CA LEU A 308 -15.22 3.15 6.32
C LEU A 308 -15.34 1.90 5.44
N GLU A 309 -16.21 0.96 5.78
CA GLU A 309 -16.52 -0.22 4.95
C GLU A 309 -17.15 0.19 3.61
N ARG A 310 -18.09 1.15 3.62
CA ARG A 310 -18.71 1.70 2.40
C ARG A 310 -17.69 2.43 1.52
N VAL A 311 -16.78 3.20 2.13
CA VAL A 311 -15.69 3.87 1.43
C VAL A 311 -14.77 2.83 0.78
N ARG A 312 -14.37 1.81 1.53
CA ARG A 312 -13.53 0.71 1.00
C ARG A 312 -14.19 -0.03 -0.16
N ALA A 313 -15.47 -0.37 -0.02
CA ALA A 313 -16.21 -1.05 -1.09
C ALA A 313 -16.31 -0.18 -2.36
N ARG A 314 -16.49 1.14 -2.17
CA ARG A 314 -16.52 2.09 -3.28
C ARG A 314 -15.15 2.20 -3.95
N ALA A 315 -14.07 2.30 -3.19
CA ALA A 315 -12.70 2.32 -3.72
C ALA A 315 -12.41 1.05 -4.56
N ALA A 316 -12.80 -0.13 -4.06
CA ALA A 316 -12.64 -1.38 -4.80
C ALA A 316 -13.41 -1.43 -6.13
N SER A 317 -14.51 -0.66 -6.27
CA SER A 317 -15.33 -0.63 -7.49
C SER A 317 -14.97 0.49 -8.47
N HIS A 318 -14.26 1.53 -8.04
CA HIS A 318 -13.93 2.72 -8.85
C HIS A 318 -12.45 2.82 -9.20
N ASP A 319 -11.60 2.03 -8.53
CA ASP A 319 -10.14 2.02 -8.70
C ASP A 319 -9.58 3.47 -8.72
N PRO A 320 -9.54 4.14 -7.56
CA PRO A 320 -8.99 5.50 -7.50
C PRO A 320 -7.55 5.49 -8.01
N GLY A 321 -7.21 6.49 -8.82
CA GLY A 321 -5.88 6.62 -9.42
C GLY A 321 -4.78 6.99 -8.41
N ASP A 322 -5.14 7.22 -7.12
CA ASP A 322 -4.23 7.57 -6.04
C ASP A 322 -4.49 6.83 -4.73
N ASP A 323 -3.54 6.94 -3.79
CA ASP A 323 -3.68 6.43 -2.43
C ASP A 323 -4.87 7.08 -1.74
N LEU A 324 -5.64 6.31 -0.98
CA LEU A 324 -6.84 6.78 -0.31
C LEU A 324 -6.71 6.61 1.19
N THR A 325 -6.79 7.73 1.92
CA THR A 325 -6.79 7.74 3.38
C THR A 325 -8.00 8.51 3.91
N VAL A 326 -8.67 7.95 4.91
CA VAL A 326 -9.80 8.58 5.62
C VAL A 326 -9.63 8.35 7.11
N VAL A 327 -9.72 9.41 7.89
CA VAL A 327 -9.78 9.36 9.35
C VAL A 327 -11.08 10.01 9.82
N VAL A 328 -11.75 9.36 10.75
CA VAL A 328 -12.99 9.82 11.39
C VAL A 328 -12.74 9.96 12.89
N LEU A 329 -12.97 11.12 13.42
CA LEU A 329 -12.97 11.43 14.86
C LEU A 329 -14.35 11.97 15.24
N SER A 330 -15.10 11.22 16.03
CA SER A 330 -16.43 11.61 16.51
C SER A 330 -16.44 11.85 18.01
N ARG A 331 -17.19 12.86 18.46
CA ARG A 331 -17.49 13.10 19.85
C ARG A 331 -18.89 12.54 20.17
N ASP A 332 -18.98 11.78 21.25
CA ASP A 332 -20.26 11.25 21.71
C ASP A 332 -21.26 12.36 21.98
N ALA A 333 -22.57 12.08 21.80
CA ALA A 333 -23.68 13.02 21.97
C ALA A 333 -23.98 13.37 23.44
#